data_7cf61ccb7f1196f8a56a775ec8ae657c
#
_entry.id   7cf61ccb7f1196f8a56a775ec8ae657c
#
_cell.length_a   1.000
_cell.length_b   1.000
_cell.length_c   1.000
_cell.angle_alpha   90.00
_cell.angle_beta   90.00
_cell.angle_gamma   90.00
#
_symmetry.space_group_name_H-M   'P 1'
#
loop_
_entity.id
_entity.type
_entity.pdbx_description
1 polymer ?
#
loop_
_entity_poly.entity_id
_entity_poly.type
_entity_poly.pdbx_seq_one_letter_code
_entity_poly.pdbx_strand_id
1 'polypeptide(L)'
;MTNFRAAVAQLNSGENVAENLVACSKAIVAAKEQGAQVIFLPENFAFMGPEAARAEIAENLDEAAGPVASFLSRSARQDSIAIVGGGMPERSADPKRPFNTSAVFDPAGTLIGRYRKVHLFDVDLSDGTKLCESASTTPGSETLVCPLGDVQFGISICYDVRFPELYRRLVQAGATALAVTAAFTLHTGRDHWEVLLRARAIESQCWVLAAAQWGRHPHDRLTYGRSMIIDPWGTVVAQASDGVGVVVADLNLAHLARIRASLPSLKHRRL
;
A
#
# COMPACT_ATOMS: atom_id res chain seq x y z
N MET A 1 -9.89 -15.16 -20.78
CA MET A 1 -9.33 -13.95 -20.13
C MET A 1 -8.60 -14.43 -18.89
N THR A 2 -7.30 -14.25 -18.82
CA THR A 2 -6.48 -14.64 -17.68
C THR A 2 -6.81 -13.75 -16.50
N ASN A 3 -7.20 -14.36 -15.36
CA ASN A 3 -7.39 -13.62 -14.13
C ASN A 3 -6.02 -13.13 -13.64
N PHE A 4 -5.92 -11.87 -13.22
CA PHE A 4 -4.72 -11.33 -12.60
C PHE A 4 -4.76 -11.60 -11.11
N ARG A 5 -3.88 -12.48 -10.61
CA ARG A 5 -3.85 -12.85 -9.19
C ARG A 5 -2.95 -11.90 -8.41
N ALA A 6 -3.51 -11.29 -7.37
CA ALA A 6 -2.82 -10.32 -6.52
C ALA A 6 -2.83 -10.76 -5.06
N ALA A 7 -1.77 -10.39 -4.33
CA ALA A 7 -1.60 -10.67 -2.92
C ALA A 7 -1.43 -9.38 -2.10
N VAL A 8 -1.97 -9.35 -0.89
CA VAL A 8 -1.68 -8.33 0.12
C VAL A 8 -1.09 -8.99 1.36
N ALA A 9 0.02 -8.44 1.85
CA ALA A 9 0.67 -8.91 3.07
C ALA A 9 0.09 -8.20 4.30
N GLN A 10 -0.01 -8.93 5.41
CA GLN A 10 -0.17 -8.40 6.76
C GLN A 10 1.10 -8.68 7.54
N LEU A 11 1.78 -7.64 8.01
CA LEU A 11 3.07 -7.75 8.69
C LEU A 11 3.00 -7.15 10.09
N ASN A 12 4.03 -7.46 10.91
CA ASN A 12 4.29 -6.83 12.19
C ASN A 12 5.75 -6.39 12.22
N SER A 13 6.02 -5.23 11.65
CA SER A 13 7.39 -4.70 11.53
C SER A 13 7.86 -4.04 12.83
N GLY A 14 9.16 -4.12 13.08
CA GLY A 14 9.88 -3.49 14.18
C GLY A 14 10.92 -2.48 13.70
N GLU A 15 11.90 -2.18 14.57
CA GLU A 15 12.99 -1.24 14.28
C GLU A 15 14.14 -1.88 13.49
N ASN A 16 14.27 -3.20 13.54
CA ASN A 16 15.35 -3.90 12.86
C ASN A 16 15.00 -4.14 11.38
N VAL A 17 15.63 -3.38 10.49
CA VAL A 17 15.41 -3.48 9.04
C VAL A 17 15.69 -4.89 8.53
N ALA A 18 16.76 -5.55 8.97
CA ALA A 18 17.12 -6.89 8.47
C ALA A 18 16.07 -7.94 8.84
N GLU A 19 15.54 -7.92 10.07
CA GLU A 19 14.48 -8.82 10.51
C GLU A 19 13.17 -8.57 9.75
N ASN A 20 12.84 -7.31 9.51
CA ASN A 20 11.66 -6.93 8.73
C ASN A 20 11.77 -7.42 7.29
N LEU A 21 12.94 -7.31 6.64
CA LEU A 21 13.17 -7.81 5.29
C LEU A 21 13.07 -9.34 5.22
N VAL A 22 13.49 -10.07 6.27
CA VAL A 22 13.26 -11.52 6.37
C VAL A 22 11.75 -11.82 6.43
N ALA A 23 10.97 -11.07 7.19
CA ALA A 23 9.52 -11.22 7.24
C ALA A 23 8.86 -10.92 5.87
N CYS A 24 9.32 -9.87 5.19
CA CYS A 24 8.89 -9.55 3.82
C CYS A 24 9.21 -10.68 2.83
N SER A 25 10.42 -11.26 2.90
CA SER A 25 10.81 -12.39 2.05
C SER A 25 9.87 -13.58 2.21
N LYS A 26 9.52 -13.94 3.46
CA LYS A 26 8.54 -15.01 3.73
C LYS A 26 7.17 -14.72 3.12
N ALA A 27 6.70 -13.47 3.21
CA ALA A 27 5.43 -13.05 2.63
C ALA A 27 5.46 -13.11 1.08
N ILE A 28 6.57 -12.69 0.46
CA ILE A 28 6.77 -12.73 -1.00
C ILE A 28 6.73 -14.18 -1.50
N VAL A 29 7.47 -15.07 -0.85
CA VAL A 29 7.49 -16.51 -1.18
C VAL A 29 6.09 -17.12 -1.04
N ALA A 30 5.40 -16.85 0.08
CA ALA A 30 4.05 -17.36 0.30
C ALA A 30 3.02 -16.83 -0.73
N ALA A 31 3.16 -15.59 -1.19
CA ALA A 31 2.34 -15.04 -2.26
C ALA A 31 2.62 -15.75 -3.61
N LYS A 32 3.90 -15.97 -3.91
CA LYS A 32 4.33 -16.67 -5.14
C LYS A 32 3.82 -18.11 -5.17
N GLU A 33 3.93 -18.85 -4.07
CA GLU A 33 3.43 -20.22 -3.94
C GLU A 33 1.92 -20.31 -4.16
N GLN A 34 1.17 -19.24 -3.81
CA GLN A 34 -0.26 -19.13 -4.09
C GLN A 34 -0.57 -18.58 -5.49
N GLY A 35 0.44 -18.43 -6.35
CA GLY A 35 0.30 -18.02 -7.75
C GLY A 35 0.09 -16.53 -7.97
N ALA A 36 0.41 -15.67 -6.99
CA ALA A 36 0.29 -14.23 -7.16
C ALA A 36 1.29 -13.69 -8.19
N GLN A 37 0.86 -12.71 -8.97
CA GLN A 37 1.66 -11.99 -9.96
C GLN A 37 2.18 -10.65 -9.40
N VAL A 38 1.55 -10.18 -8.32
CA VAL A 38 1.96 -8.99 -7.56
C VAL A 38 1.69 -9.19 -6.08
N ILE A 39 2.58 -8.67 -5.23
CA ILE A 39 2.36 -8.56 -3.79
C ILE A 39 2.48 -7.10 -3.35
N PHE A 40 1.57 -6.68 -2.47
CA PHE A 40 1.59 -5.39 -1.79
C PHE A 40 2.07 -5.58 -0.36
N LEU A 41 3.17 -4.92 0.00
CA LEU A 41 3.67 -4.84 1.38
C LEU A 41 3.04 -3.62 2.08
N PRO A 42 2.80 -3.65 3.39
CA PRO A 42 2.17 -2.53 4.10
C PRO A 42 3.11 -1.32 4.22
N GLU A 43 2.56 -0.15 4.59
CA GLU A 43 3.36 1.00 5.02
C GLU A 43 4.31 0.61 6.15
N ASN A 44 5.51 1.19 6.17
CA ASN A 44 6.56 0.90 7.17
C ASN A 44 7.03 -0.56 7.20
N PHE A 45 6.86 -1.30 6.10
CA PHE A 45 7.24 -2.72 6.02
C PHE A 45 8.71 -2.98 6.38
N ALA A 46 9.60 -2.03 6.08
CA ALA A 46 11.03 -2.16 6.33
C ALA A 46 11.45 -1.60 7.69
N PHE A 47 10.71 -0.64 8.24
CA PHE A 47 11.04 0.01 9.51
C PHE A 47 9.80 0.60 10.19
N MET A 48 9.57 0.21 11.42
CA MET A 48 8.48 0.68 12.28
C MET A 48 9.06 1.09 13.64
N GLY A 49 9.76 2.22 13.68
CA GLY A 49 10.43 2.78 14.84
C GLY A 49 10.13 4.27 15.03
N PRO A 50 10.97 4.99 15.79
CA PRO A 50 10.83 6.43 16.00
C PRO A 50 10.84 7.20 14.68
N GLU A 51 9.93 8.17 14.55
CA GLU A 51 9.81 8.98 13.33
C GLU A 51 11.14 9.71 12.99
N ALA A 52 11.88 10.18 14.01
CA ALA A 52 13.17 10.85 13.82
C ALA A 52 14.26 9.94 13.20
N ALA A 53 14.20 8.63 13.46
CA ALA A 53 15.17 7.67 12.91
C ALA A 53 14.95 7.36 11.41
N ARG A 54 13.81 7.77 10.84
CA ARG A 54 13.50 7.54 9.42
C ARG A 54 14.51 8.21 8.48
N ALA A 55 15.06 9.35 8.87
CA ALA A 55 16.07 10.07 8.10
C ALA A 55 17.39 9.28 7.96
N GLU A 56 17.76 8.52 8.98
CA GLU A 56 19.00 7.73 9.00
C GLU A 56 18.97 6.54 8.03
N ILE A 57 17.78 5.99 7.81
CA ILE A 57 17.56 4.83 6.94
C ILE A 57 16.97 5.21 5.57
N ALA A 58 16.86 6.51 5.29
CA ALA A 58 16.30 6.98 4.02
C ALA A 58 17.23 6.66 2.83
N GLU A 59 16.69 6.07 1.78
CA GLU A 59 17.41 5.62 0.59
C GLU A 59 17.22 6.56 -0.60
N ASN A 60 18.22 6.61 -1.48
CA ASN A 60 18.07 7.19 -2.79
C ASN A 60 17.58 6.11 -3.78
N LEU A 61 16.33 6.23 -4.22
CA LEU A 61 15.73 5.24 -5.13
C LEU A 61 16.25 5.38 -6.57
N ASP A 62 16.86 6.49 -6.95
CA ASP A 62 17.43 6.67 -8.30
C ASP A 62 18.69 5.81 -8.49
N GLU A 63 19.45 5.59 -7.42
CA GLU A 63 20.68 4.82 -7.45
C GLU A 63 20.47 3.34 -7.14
N ALA A 64 19.27 2.94 -6.68
CA ALA A 64 18.89 1.58 -6.23
C ALA A 64 19.93 0.98 -5.24
N ALA A 65 20.63 1.84 -4.49
CA ALA A 65 21.85 1.47 -3.75
C ALA A 65 21.58 1.09 -2.29
N GLY A 66 20.38 1.37 -1.76
CA GLY A 66 20.06 1.08 -0.37
C GLY A 66 19.65 -0.38 -0.13
N PRO A 67 19.73 -0.88 1.13
CA PRO A 67 19.40 -2.25 1.47
C PRO A 67 17.95 -2.63 1.17
N VAL A 68 16.99 -1.71 1.35
CA VAL A 68 15.56 -1.97 1.15
C VAL A 68 15.23 -2.02 -0.34
N ALA A 69 15.62 -1.00 -1.12
CA ALA A 69 15.40 -0.98 -2.57
C ALA A 69 16.09 -2.15 -3.27
N SER A 70 17.34 -2.47 -2.89
CA SER A 70 18.07 -3.63 -3.40
C SER A 70 17.38 -4.95 -3.04
N PHE A 71 16.82 -5.06 -1.85
CA PHE A 71 16.04 -6.24 -1.44
C PHE A 71 14.80 -6.39 -2.33
N LEU A 72 14.01 -5.33 -2.50
CA LEU A 72 12.79 -5.37 -3.32
C LEU A 72 13.11 -5.75 -4.78
N SER A 73 14.13 -5.13 -5.38
CA SER A 73 14.57 -5.44 -6.74
C SER A 73 15.02 -6.89 -6.91
N ARG A 74 15.86 -7.41 -5.98
CA ARG A 74 16.33 -8.80 -6.03
C ARG A 74 15.19 -9.78 -5.82
N SER A 75 14.31 -9.57 -4.83
CA SER A 75 13.18 -10.46 -4.55
C SER A 75 12.20 -10.51 -5.71
N ALA A 76 11.88 -9.35 -6.32
CA ALA A 76 11.01 -9.29 -7.49
C ALA A 76 11.55 -10.14 -8.64
N ARG A 77 12.86 -10.05 -8.91
CA ARG A 77 13.53 -10.83 -9.96
C ARG A 77 13.63 -12.31 -9.62
N GLN A 78 14.05 -12.64 -8.39
CA GLN A 78 14.25 -14.02 -7.94
C GLN A 78 12.95 -14.81 -7.99
N ASP A 79 11.86 -14.23 -7.51
CA ASP A 79 10.56 -14.89 -7.43
C ASP A 79 9.68 -14.62 -8.67
N SER A 80 10.16 -13.82 -9.64
CA SER A 80 9.42 -13.41 -10.83
C SER A 80 8.00 -12.91 -10.48
N ILE A 81 7.92 -11.99 -9.51
CA ILE A 81 6.68 -11.38 -9.00
C ILE A 81 6.86 -9.87 -8.91
N ALA A 82 5.84 -9.09 -9.30
CA ALA A 82 5.88 -7.65 -9.05
C ALA A 82 5.72 -7.35 -7.55
N ILE A 83 6.43 -6.35 -7.05
CA ILE A 83 6.38 -5.95 -5.64
C ILE A 83 6.04 -4.47 -5.52
N VAL A 84 4.99 -4.17 -4.76
CA VAL A 84 4.68 -2.83 -4.31
C VAL A 84 5.14 -2.72 -2.85
N GLY A 85 6.32 -2.13 -2.65
CA GLY A 85 6.86 -1.81 -1.33
C GLY A 85 6.15 -0.59 -0.80
N GLY A 86 5.17 -0.84 0.10
CA GLY A 86 4.31 0.23 0.61
C GLY A 86 5.00 1.16 1.55
N GLY A 87 5.16 2.33 1.57
CA GLY A 87 5.73 3.32 2.49
C GLY A 87 7.08 2.98 3.09
N MET A 88 8.15 3.46 2.46
CA MET A 88 9.52 3.43 2.97
C MET A 88 10.15 4.84 2.93
N PRO A 89 11.15 5.15 3.78
CA PRO A 89 11.83 6.43 3.73
C PRO A 89 12.66 6.58 2.45
N GLU A 90 12.34 7.58 1.63
CA GLU A 90 13.12 8.02 0.46
C GLU A 90 13.75 9.37 0.75
N ARG A 91 15.03 9.57 0.41
CA ARG A 91 15.70 10.86 0.59
C ARG A 91 14.98 11.98 -0.14
N SER A 92 14.85 13.11 0.54
CA SER A 92 14.32 14.37 -0.02
C SER A 92 15.38 15.44 -0.08
N ALA A 93 15.03 16.63 -0.55
CA ALA A 93 15.90 17.81 -0.49
C ALA A 93 16.20 18.25 0.96
N ASP A 94 15.30 17.95 1.90
CA ASP A 94 15.52 18.14 3.33
C ASP A 94 16.03 16.83 3.95
N PRO A 95 17.31 16.74 4.35
CA PRO A 95 17.90 15.50 4.87
C PRO A 95 17.26 15.03 6.18
N LYS A 96 16.53 15.88 6.90
CA LYS A 96 15.82 15.54 8.15
C LYS A 96 14.40 15.06 7.89
N ARG A 97 13.84 15.28 6.71
CA ARG A 97 12.46 14.99 6.38
C ARG A 97 12.38 14.20 5.07
N PRO A 98 12.69 12.89 5.09
CA PRO A 98 12.53 12.03 3.93
C PRO A 98 11.06 11.97 3.48
N PHE A 99 10.82 11.56 2.22
CA PHE A 99 9.49 11.19 1.78
C PHE A 99 9.08 9.85 2.38
N ASN A 100 7.77 9.61 2.50
CA ASN A 100 7.18 8.30 2.72
C ASN A 100 6.75 7.75 1.35
N THR A 101 7.51 6.81 0.79
CA THR A 101 7.41 6.42 -0.62
C THR A 101 7.00 4.98 -0.80
N SER A 102 5.98 4.75 -1.62
CA SER A 102 5.66 3.44 -2.16
C SER A 102 6.42 3.24 -3.48
N ALA A 103 7.28 2.20 -3.52
CA ALA A 103 8.12 1.87 -4.65
C ALA A 103 7.57 0.62 -5.37
N VAL A 104 7.39 0.70 -6.69
CA VAL A 104 6.84 -0.38 -7.52
C VAL A 104 7.95 -1.01 -8.35
N PHE A 105 8.21 -2.29 -8.11
CA PHE A 105 9.16 -3.09 -8.88
C PHE A 105 8.43 -4.10 -9.75
N ASP A 106 8.83 -4.19 -11.02
CA ASP A 106 8.33 -5.21 -11.94
C ASP A 106 8.98 -6.59 -11.67
N PRO A 107 8.50 -7.68 -12.30
CA PRO A 107 9.09 -9.01 -12.13
C PRO A 107 10.55 -9.13 -12.61
N ALA A 108 11.09 -8.17 -13.38
CA ALA A 108 12.49 -8.10 -13.73
C ALA A 108 13.34 -7.38 -12.67
N GLY A 109 12.72 -6.87 -11.60
CA GLY A 109 13.36 -6.13 -10.53
C GLY A 109 13.66 -4.67 -10.89
N THR A 110 13.03 -4.15 -11.93
CA THR A 110 13.15 -2.74 -12.34
C THR A 110 12.19 -1.88 -11.54
N LEU A 111 12.66 -0.75 -11.02
CA LEU A 111 11.79 0.28 -10.42
C LEU A 111 11.00 0.97 -11.54
N ILE A 112 9.69 0.73 -11.59
CA ILE A 112 8.79 1.25 -12.63
C ILE A 112 7.86 2.36 -12.14
N GLY A 113 7.83 2.62 -10.82
CA GLY A 113 7.02 3.67 -10.26
C GLY A 113 7.37 3.98 -8.82
N ARG A 114 7.16 5.25 -8.43
CA ARG A 114 7.27 5.72 -7.05
C ARG A 114 6.13 6.69 -6.75
N TYR A 115 5.47 6.46 -5.64
CA TYR A 115 4.45 7.34 -5.11
C TYR A 115 4.89 7.87 -3.75
N ARG A 116 5.02 9.17 -3.61
CA ARG A 116 5.32 9.85 -2.36
C ARG A 116 4.02 10.26 -1.69
N LYS A 117 3.81 9.84 -0.45
CA LYS A 117 2.57 10.10 0.31
C LYS A 117 2.23 11.59 0.29
N VAL A 118 1.00 11.90 -0.14
CA VAL A 118 0.55 13.28 -0.28
C VAL A 118 -0.04 13.80 1.04
N HIS A 119 -0.88 13.00 1.71
CA HIS A 119 -1.54 13.41 2.93
C HIS A 119 -0.83 12.83 4.16
N LEU A 120 -0.18 13.70 4.91
CA LEU A 120 0.56 13.33 6.11
C LEU A 120 -0.36 13.25 7.33
N PHE A 121 -0.07 12.31 8.24
CA PHE A 121 -0.93 11.98 9.37
C PHE A 121 -0.59 12.84 10.59
N ASP A 122 -1.16 14.05 10.61
CA ASP A 122 -1.07 14.99 11.73
C ASP A 122 -2.38 14.94 12.51
N VAL A 123 -2.37 14.34 13.71
CA VAL A 123 -3.58 14.10 14.50
C VAL A 123 -3.34 14.20 15.99
N ASP A 124 -4.41 14.56 16.70
CA ASP A 124 -4.53 14.51 18.14
C ASP A 124 -5.86 13.80 18.45
N LEU A 125 -5.79 12.50 18.73
CA LEU A 125 -6.95 11.64 18.87
C LEU A 125 -7.39 11.53 20.33
N SER A 126 -8.68 11.22 20.55
CA SER A 126 -9.29 11.12 21.88
C SER A 126 -8.74 9.96 22.73
N ASP A 127 -8.09 8.97 22.13
CA ASP A 127 -7.40 7.87 22.83
C ASP A 127 -5.99 8.23 23.32
N GLY A 128 -5.58 9.50 23.15
CA GLY A 128 -4.27 10.01 23.50
C GLY A 128 -3.21 9.85 22.41
N THR A 129 -3.53 9.26 21.26
CA THR A 129 -2.62 9.17 20.12
C THR A 129 -2.34 10.56 19.56
N LYS A 130 -1.08 10.99 19.65
CA LYS A 130 -0.60 12.27 19.14
C LYS A 130 0.51 12.02 18.14
N LEU A 131 0.27 12.32 16.87
CA LEU A 131 1.23 12.13 15.79
C LEU A 131 1.29 13.38 14.92
N CYS A 132 2.48 13.76 14.51
CA CYS A 132 2.76 14.86 13.59
C CYS A 132 3.75 14.38 12.53
N GLU A 133 3.26 13.65 11.53
CA GLU A 133 4.08 13.08 10.47
C GLU A 133 4.79 14.18 9.66
N SER A 134 4.16 15.36 9.52
CA SER A 134 4.75 16.50 8.80
C SER A 134 6.01 17.07 9.48
N ALA A 135 6.22 16.82 10.76
CA ALA A 135 7.43 17.25 11.46
C ALA A 135 8.68 16.49 10.98
N SER A 136 8.54 15.23 10.52
CA SER A 136 9.61 14.32 10.14
C SER A 136 9.54 13.83 8.69
N THR A 137 8.51 14.21 7.93
CA THR A 137 8.28 13.71 6.57
C THR A 137 7.95 14.86 5.62
N THR A 138 8.50 14.81 4.41
CA THR A 138 8.16 15.74 3.33
C THR A 138 6.95 15.19 2.56
N PRO A 139 5.90 15.99 2.31
CA PRO A 139 4.77 15.55 1.51
C PRO A 139 5.12 15.41 0.03
N GLY A 140 4.51 14.43 -0.63
CA GLY A 140 4.45 14.36 -2.09
C GLY A 140 3.43 15.34 -2.67
N SER A 141 3.39 15.44 -4.00
CA SER A 141 2.46 16.32 -4.73
C SER A 141 1.80 15.67 -5.94
N GLU A 142 2.22 14.45 -6.30
CA GLU A 142 1.80 13.79 -7.53
C GLU A 142 1.03 12.51 -7.25
N THR A 143 0.19 12.11 -8.20
CA THR A 143 -0.50 10.82 -8.20
C THR A 143 0.27 9.83 -9.06
N LEU A 144 0.15 8.53 -8.77
CA LEU A 144 0.73 7.46 -9.57
C LEU A 144 -0.32 6.43 -9.95
N VAL A 145 -0.44 6.17 -11.26
CA VAL A 145 -1.06 4.95 -11.78
C VAL A 145 0.02 4.15 -12.51
N CYS A 146 0.23 2.91 -12.09
CA CYS A 146 1.30 2.05 -12.58
C CYS A 146 0.72 0.78 -13.20
N PRO A 147 1.07 0.44 -14.46
CA PRO A 147 0.63 -0.79 -15.10
C PRO A 147 1.40 -2.00 -14.58
N LEU A 148 0.67 -3.06 -14.20
CA LEU A 148 1.20 -4.39 -13.95
C LEU A 148 0.31 -5.39 -14.69
N GLY A 149 0.83 -5.98 -15.77
CA GLY A 149 0.01 -6.73 -16.71
C GLY A 149 -1.12 -5.85 -17.28
N ASP A 150 -2.34 -6.39 -17.28
CA ASP A 150 -3.53 -5.68 -17.77
C ASP A 150 -4.19 -4.78 -16.72
N VAL A 151 -3.66 -4.76 -15.48
CA VAL A 151 -4.24 -4.01 -14.36
C VAL A 151 -3.51 -2.67 -14.18
N GLN A 152 -4.29 -1.59 -14.06
CA GLN A 152 -3.78 -0.25 -13.78
C GLN A 152 -3.92 0.04 -12.29
N PHE A 153 -2.83 0.01 -11.53
CA PHE A 153 -2.84 0.24 -10.09
C PHE A 153 -2.62 1.71 -9.74
N GLY A 154 -3.65 2.34 -9.17
CA GLY A 154 -3.53 3.63 -8.52
C GLY A 154 -2.94 3.44 -7.10
N ILE A 155 -1.84 4.11 -6.81
CA ILE A 155 -1.08 3.90 -5.55
C ILE A 155 -1.45 4.98 -4.53
N SER A 156 -1.65 4.56 -3.28
CA SER A 156 -1.88 5.43 -2.13
C SER A 156 -1.31 4.82 -0.84
N ILE A 157 -1.06 5.66 0.17
CA ILE A 157 -0.49 5.25 1.45
C ILE A 157 -1.38 5.72 2.61
N CYS A 158 -1.92 4.79 3.37
CA CYS A 158 -2.51 4.94 4.70
C CYS A 158 -3.52 6.10 4.81
N TYR A 159 -3.11 7.25 5.35
CA TYR A 159 -3.97 8.40 5.58
C TYR A 159 -4.63 8.93 4.32
N ASP A 160 -4.01 8.71 3.15
CA ASP A 160 -4.58 9.04 1.84
C ASP A 160 -6.00 8.46 1.66
N VAL A 161 -6.31 7.32 2.31
CA VAL A 161 -7.62 6.68 2.20
C VAL A 161 -8.79 7.58 2.62
N ARG A 162 -8.51 8.62 3.42
CA ARG A 162 -9.54 9.58 3.89
C ARG A 162 -9.89 10.66 2.86
N PHE A 163 -9.12 10.78 1.79
CA PHE A 163 -9.24 11.86 0.80
C PHE A 163 -9.76 11.32 -0.55
N PRO A 164 -11.08 11.33 -0.79
CA PRO A 164 -11.69 10.82 -2.01
C PRO A 164 -11.17 11.52 -3.27
N GLU A 165 -10.70 12.75 -3.16
CA GLU A 165 -10.14 13.55 -4.25
C GLU A 165 -8.95 12.86 -4.92
N LEU A 166 -8.07 12.23 -4.13
CA LEU A 166 -6.93 11.45 -4.64
C LEU A 166 -7.44 10.30 -5.51
N TYR A 167 -8.41 9.54 -5.02
CA TYR A 167 -8.95 8.37 -5.73
C TYR A 167 -9.68 8.76 -7.00
N ARG A 168 -10.35 9.92 -7.00
CA ARG A 168 -10.95 10.47 -8.21
C ARG A 168 -9.90 10.78 -9.29
N ARG A 169 -8.76 11.36 -8.89
CA ARG A 169 -7.64 11.60 -9.81
C ARG A 169 -7.05 10.29 -10.34
N LEU A 170 -6.86 9.28 -9.48
CA LEU A 170 -6.36 7.97 -9.91
C LEU A 170 -7.29 7.29 -10.93
N VAL A 171 -8.61 7.34 -10.70
CA VAL A 171 -9.61 6.81 -11.66
C VAL A 171 -9.60 7.59 -12.97
N GLN A 172 -9.48 8.91 -12.93
CA GLN A 172 -9.36 9.75 -14.13
C GLN A 172 -8.08 9.44 -14.92
N ALA A 173 -7.00 9.06 -14.23
CA ALA A 173 -5.75 8.59 -14.84
C ALA A 173 -5.81 7.13 -15.32
N GLY A 174 -6.98 6.46 -15.23
CA GLY A 174 -7.20 5.13 -15.78
C GLY A 174 -7.08 3.96 -14.81
N ALA A 175 -6.99 4.20 -13.49
CA ALA A 175 -6.90 3.12 -12.51
C ALA A 175 -8.08 2.14 -12.62
N THR A 176 -7.77 0.85 -12.57
CA THR A 176 -8.72 -0.27 -12.47
C THR A 176 -8.64 -0.98 -11.13
N ALA A 177 -7.54 -0.77 -10.41
CA ALA A 177 -7.32 -1.22 -9.05
C ALA A 177 -6.63 -0.12 -8.22
N LEU A 178 -6.89 -0.09 -6.93
CA LEU A 178 -6.39 0.91 -5.98
C LEU A 178 -5.60 0.19 -4.89
N ALA A 179 -4.33 0.54 -4.74
CA ALA A 179 -3.49 0.05 -3.66
C ALA A 179 -3.58 1.00 -2.46
N VAL A 180 -3.79 0.44 -1.27
CA VAL A 180 -3.80 1.17 0.00
C VAL A 180 -2.87 0.44 0.97
N THR A 181 -1.62 0.86 1.04
CA THR A 181 -0.63 0.29 1.95
C THR A 181 -0.62 1.08 3.25
N ALA A 182 -0.78 0.44 4.41
CA ALA A 182 -1.06 1.19 5.63
C ALA A 182 -0.42 0.62 6.90
N ALA A 183 -0.20 1.53 7.86
CA ALA A 183 0.01 1.26 9.28
C ALA A 183 -1.11 1.94 10.09
N PHE A 184 -2.36 1.54 9.84
CA PHE A 184 -3.55 2.19 10.37
C PHE A 184 -3.69 1.94 11.86
N THR A 185 -3.92 2.99 12.67
CA THR A 185 -4.02 2.86 14.12
C THR A 185 -5.16 1.94 14.53
N LEU A 186 -4.98 1.19 15.62
CA LEU A 186 -5.98 0.26 16.12
C LEU A 186 -7.32 0.96 16.41
N HIS A 187 -7.27 2.14 17.05
CA HIS A 187 -8.46 2.89 17.45
C HIS A 187 -9.33 3.25 16.23
N THR A 188 -8.77 3.98 15.28
CA THR A 188 -9.53 4.39 14.09
C THR A 188 -9.76 3.24 13.11
N GLY A 189 -8.91 2.21 13.13
CA GLY A 189 -9.03 1.06 12.25
C GLY A 189 -10.30 0.26 12.49
N ARG A 190 -10.69 0.06 13.75
CA ARG A 190 -11.90 -0.68 14.12
C ARG A 190 -13.16 -0.11 13.47
N ASP A 191 -13.25 1.21 13.40
CA ASP A 191 -14.48 1.88 12.97
C ASP A 191 -14.41 2.34 11.50
N HIS A 192 -13.21 2.65 10.99
CA HIS A 192 -13.06 3.34 9.71
C HIS A 192 -12.44 2.50 8.59
N TRP A 193 -11.56 1.52 8.90
CA TRP A 193 -10.72 0.87 7.90
C TRP A 193 -11.54 0.20 6.79
N GLU A 194 -12.37 -0.76 7.14
CA GLU A 194 -13.19 -1.47 6.17
C GLU A 194 -14.18 -0.55 5.46
N VAL A 195 -14.84 0.35 6.22
CA VAL A 195 -15.83 1.27 5.68
C VAL A 195 -15.22 2.17 4.60
N LEU A 196 -14.06 2.77 4.88
CA LEU A 196 -13.36 3.63 3.92
C LEU A 196 -12.91 2.84 2.68
N LEU A 197 -12.30 1.67 2.85
CA LEU A 197 -11.84 0.86 1.73
C LEU A 197 -12.99 0.43 0.82
N ARG A 198 -14.11 -0.01 1.39
CA ARG A 198 -15.31 -0.36 0.64
C ARG A 198 -15.91 0.86 -0.07
N ALA A 199 -15.91 2.02 0.57
CA ALA A 199 -16.33 3.26 -0.06
C ALA A 199 -15.45 3.59 -1.28
N ARG A 200 -14.11 3.46 -1.16
CA ARG A 200 -13.18 3.66 -2.29
C ARG A 200 -13.43 2.67 -3.43
N ALA A 201 -13.72 1.41 -3.13
CA ALA A 201 -14.07 0.41 -4.14
C ALA A 201 -15.35 0.78 -4.89
N ILE A 202 -16.42 1.09 -4.15
CA ILE A 202 -17.76 1.37 -4.69
C ILE A 202 -17.77 2.65 -5.53
N GLU A 203 -17.30 3.77 -4.97
CA GLU A 203 -17.38 5.07 -5.64
C GLU A 203 -16.41 5.20 -6.81
N SER A 204 -15.27 4.48 -6.77
CA SER A 204 -14.26 4.45 -7.83
C SER A 204 -14.53 3.36 -8.87
N GLN A 205 -15.42 2.41 -8.55
CA GLN A 205 -15.66 1.21 -9.35
C GLN A 205 -14.34 0.52 -9.74
N CYS A 206 -13.49 0.28 -8.73
CA CYS A 206 -12.16 -0.32 -8.84
C CYS A 206 -12.01 -1.44 -7.82
N TRP A 207 -11.13 -2.39 -8.11
CA TRP A 207 -10.58 -3.29 -7.08
C TRP A 207 -9.83 -2.47 -6.04
N VAL A 208 -9.87 -2.89 -4.76
CA VAL A 208 -9.06 -2.30 -3.70
C VAL A 208 -8.22 -3.38 -3.06
N LEU A 209 -6.90 -3.12 -2.97
CA LEU A 209 -5.91 -4.01 -2.38
C LEU A 209 -5.27 -3.27 -1.20
N ALA A 210 -5.60 -3.73 0.00
CA ALA A 210 -5.21 -3.06 1.23
C ALA A 210 -4.27 -3.94 2.04
N ALA A 211 -2.97 -3.60 2.04
CA ALA A 211 -1.95 -4.24 2.86
C ALA A 211 -1.73 -3.45 4.14
N ALA A 212 -1.76 -4.09 5.31
CA ALA A 212 -1.73 -3.40 6.58
C ALA A 212 -0.75 -4.00 7.58
N GLN A 213 -0.15 -3.14 8.42
CA GLN A 213 0.55 -3.54 9.64
C GLN A 213 -0.46 -4.01 10.68
N TRP A 214 -0.11 -5.05 11.47
CA TRP A 214 -0.96 -5.64 12.49
C TRP A 214 -0.27 -5.75 13.84
N GLY A 215 -1.00 -5.45 14.91
CA GLY A 215 -0.64 -5.78 16.28
C GLY A 215 0.15 -4.69 17.00
N ARG A 216 0.95 -5.12 18.00
CA ARG A 216 1.80 -4.22 18.80
C ARG A 216 3.17 -4.09 18.16
N HIS A 217 3.62 -2.86 17.99
CA HIS A 217 4.95 -2.48 17.50
C HIS A 217 5.78 -1.83 18.62
N PRO A 218 7.06 -1.52 18.37
CA PRO A 218 7.87 -0.73 19.31
C PRO A 218 7.16 0.57 19.73
N HIS A 219 7.51 1.06 20.94
CA HIS A 219 6.92 2.27 21.55
C HIS A 219 5.39 2.20 21.72
N ASP A 220 4.88 0.99 22.01
CA ASP A 220 3.47 0.72 22.27
C ASP A 220 2.49 1.13 21.14
N ARG A 221 3.02 1.37 19.94
CA ARG A 221 2.20 1.65 18.78
C ARG A 221 1.34 0.43 18.42
N LEU A 222 0.04 0.63 18.28
CA LEU A 222 -0.91 -0.42 17.94
C LEU A 222 -1.51 -0.16 16.57
N THR A 223 -1.50 -1.19 15.70
CA THR A 223 -2.12 -1.14 14.38
C THR A 223 -3.21 -2.19 14.23
N TYR A 224 -4.21 -1.88 13.39
CA TYR A 224 -5.43 -2.67 13.27
C TYR A 224 -5.27 -3.95 12.46
N GLY A 225 -4.43 -3.95 11.42
CA GLY A 225 -4.35 -5.07 10.48
C GLY A 225 -5.54 -5.15 9.55
N ARG A 226 -6.09 -6.36 9.39
CA ARG A 226 -7.19 -6.64 8.48
C ARG A 226 -6.84 -6.26 7.03
N SER A 227 -5.66 -6.72 6.58
CA SER A 227 -5.32 -6.66 5.16
C SER A 227 -6.40 -7.33 4.33
N MET A 228 -6.89 -6.68 3.25
CA MET A 228 -8.03 -7.20 2.52
C MET A 228 -8.00 -6.84 1.03
N ILE A 229 -8.73 -7.62 0.25
CA ILE A 229 -9.01 -7.35 -1.16
C ILE A 229 -10.51 -7.20 -1.34
N ILE A 230 -10.92 -6.14 -2.03
CA ILE A 230 -12.33 -5.76 -2.20
C ILE A 230 -12.62 -5.62 -3.70
N ASP A 231 -13.73 -6.18 -4.14
CA ASP A 231 -14.15 -6.07 -5.55
C ASP A 231 -14.76 -4.69 -5.88
N PRO A 232 -14.96 -4.36 -7.16
CA PRO A 232 -15.51 -3.06 -7.55
C PRO A 232 -16.98 -2.82 -7.12
N TRP A 233 -17.66 -3.85 -6.59
CA TRP A 233 -19.00 -3.74 -6.02
C TRP A 233 -18.98 -3.43 -4.52
N GLY A 234 -17.79 -3.50 -3.88
CA GLY A 234 -17.59 -3.28 -2.46
C GLY A 234 -17.66 -4.55 -1.61
N THR A 235 -17.61 -5.72 -2.25
CA THR A 235 -17.56 -7.01 -1.54
C THR A 235 -16.13 -7.30 -1.08
N VAL A 236 -15.91 -7.59 0.19
CA VAL A 236 -14.65 -8.11 0.70
C VAL A 236 -14.49 -9.56 0.21
N VAL A 237 -13.59 -9.78 -0.75
CA VAL A 237 -13.38 -11.11 -1.36
C VAL A 237 -12.28 -11.92 -0.67
N ALA A 238 -11.37 -11.25 0.04
CA ALA A 238 -10.35 -11.88 0.87
C ALA A 238 -9.97 -10.94 2.02
N GLN A 239 -9.75 -11.47 3.22
CA GLN A 239 -9.36 -10.71 4.39
C GLN A 239 -8.45 -11.55 5.30
N ALA A 240 -7.38 -10.95 5.82
CA ALA A 240 -6.52 -11.55 6.83
C ALA A 240 -7.20 -11.59 8.20
N SER A 241 -7.00 -12.67 8.92
CA SER A 241 -7.32 -12.77 10.35
C SER A 241 -6.26 -12.03 11.19
N ASP A 242 -6.32 -12.17 12.51
CA ASP A 242 -5.27 -11.71 13.40
C ASP A 242 -3.96 -12.47 13.14
N GLY A 243 -2.82 -11.79 13.25
CA GLY A 243 -1.50 -12.35 12.98
C GLY A 243 -0.89 -11.86 11.67
N VAL A 244 0.34 -12.29 11.41
CA VAL A 244 1.02 -12.04 10.14
C VAL A 244 0.58 -13.06 9.09
N GLY A 245 0.53 -12.67 7.82
CA GLY A 245 0.14 -13.57 6.75
C GLY A 245 -0.02 -12.88 5.40
N VAL A 246 -0.51 -13.66 4.44
CA VAL A 246 -0.79 -13.18 3.08
C VAL A 246 -2.17 -13.67 2.67
N VAL A 247 -2.94 -12.81 2.05
CA VAL A 247 -4.21 -13.18 1.40
C VAL A 247 -4.15 -12.86 -0.07
N VAL A 248 -4.78 -13.69 -0.90
CA VAL A 248 -4.76 -13.57 -2.35
C VAL A 248 -6.17 -13.57 -2.92
N ALA A 249 -6.36 -12.90 -4.06
CA ALA A 249 -7.57 -12.99 -4.85
C ALA A 249 -7.29 -12.78 -6.34
N ASP A 250 -8.18 -13.29 -7.18
CA ASP A 250 -8.16 -13.05 -8.62
C ASP A 250 -8.91 -11.77 -8.97
N LEU A 251 -8.22 -10.83 -9.60
CA LEU A 251 -8.80 -9.58 -10.09
C LEU A 251 -9.42 -9.81 -11.47
N ASN A 252 -10.73 -9.98 -11.51
CA ASN A 252 -11.46 -10.21 -12.75
C ASN A 252 -11.84 -8.89 -13.42
N LEU A 253 -11.10 -8.49 -14.47
CA LEU A 253 -11.35 -7.25 -15.21
C LEU A 253 -12.67 -7.27 -15.99
N ALA A 254 -13.16 -8.45 -16.40
CA ALA A 254 -14.48 -8.55 -17.02
C ALA A 254 -15.61 -8.27 -16.02
N HIS A 255 -15.44 -8.68 -14.75
CA HIS A 255 -16.35 -8.30 -13.67
C HIS A 255 -16.39 -6.78 -13.47
N LEU A 256 -15.22 -6.14 -13.37
CA LEU A 256 -15.11 -4.67 -13.30
C LEU A 256 -15.81 -4.00 -14.48
N ALA A 257 -15.58 -4.47 -15.71
CA ALA A 257 -16.21 -3.91 -16.91
C ALA A 257 -17.74 -4.03 -16.87
N ARG A 258 -18.29 -5.18 -16.41
CA ARG A 258 -19.74 -5.37 -16.25
C ARG A 258 -20.32 -4.40 -15.22
N ILE A 259 -19.66 -4.19 -14.09
CA ILE A 259 -20.11 -3.24 -13.07
C ILE A 259 -20.16 -1.82 -13.64
N ARG A 260 -19.09 -1.38 -14.31
CA ARG A 260 -19.02 -0.05 -14.93
C ARG A 260 -20.04 0.15 -16.05
N ALA A 261 -20.43 -0.93 -16.74
CA ALA A 261 -21.46 -0.87 -17.78
C ALA A 261 -22.87 -0.84 -17.19
N SER A 262 -23.16 -1.64 -16.16
CA SER A 262 -24.49 -1.74 -15.55
C SER A 262 -24.84 -0.56 -14.64
N LEU A 263 -23.83 0.02 -13.96
CA LEU A 263 -23.98 1.18 -13.08
C LEU A 263 -22.95 2.27 -13.47
N PRO A 264 -23.16 3.03 -14.56
CA PRO A 264 -22.13 3.92 -15.12
C PRO A 264 -21.96 5.23 -14.32
N SER A 265 -21.85 5.15 -12.99
CA SER A 265 -21.76 6.29 -12.08
C SER A 265 -20.55 7.20 -12.36
N LEU A 266 -19.43 6.61 -12.81
CA LEU A 266 -18.25 7.38 -13.21
C LEU A 266 -18.52 8.32 -14.40
N LYS A 267 -19.42 7.91 -15.34
CA LYS A 267 -19.84 8.73 -16.50
C LYS A 267 -20.90 9.76 -16.13
N HIS A 268 -21.63 9.55 -15.03
CA HIS A 268 -22.69 10.45 -14.57
C HIS A 268 -22.20 11.62 -13.72
N ARG A 269 -20.90 11.66 -13.43
CA ARG A 269 -20.30 12.77 -12.67
C ARG A 269 -20.52 14.11 -13.36
N ARG A 270 -20.78 15.15 -12.55
CA ARG A 270 -21.02 16.54 -13.02
C ARG A 270 -19.96 17.52 -12.50
N LEU A 271 -19.15 17.11 -11.47
CA LEU A 271 -18.11 17.93 -10.83
C LEU A 271 -16.76 17.24 -10.98
#